data_e1d23e9a2b9a251f3fa41da1b8275f2f
#
_entry.id   e1d23e9a2b9a251f3fa41da1b8275f2f
#
_cell.length_a   1.000
_cell.length_b   1.000
_cell.length_c   1.000
_cell.angle_alpha   90.00
_cell.angle_beta   90.00
_cell.angle_gamma   90.00
#
_symmetry.space_group_name_H-M   'P 1'
#
loop_
_entity.id
_entity.type
_entity.pdbx_description
1 polymer ?
#
loop_
_entity_poly.entity_id
_entity_poly.type
_entity_poly.pdbx_seq_one_letter_code
_entity_poly.pdbx_strand_id
1 'polypeptide(L)'
;MLEIFSKKRRQKGFTLIELLVVIAIIGILATIVLVSLNTARQKARDVRRLSDIRQLALALEMYYDDTNYYVKNISTCPSISTNLGVLVPTYMGALPSDPGSNDYYYGSDANGQDYVLRAILENAVPAGSYTSGTATYGCVCVAASKEYCIRP
;
A
#
# COMPACT_ATOMS: atom_id res chain seq x y z
N MET A 1 -67.37 36.25 9.35
CA MET A 1 -67.27 34.94 8.66
C MET A 1 -66.17 35.12 7.62
N LEU A 2 -64.93 34.68 7.94
CA LEU A 2 -63.77 34.83 7.05
C LEU A 2 -63.54 33.46 6.39
N GLU A 3 -63.84 33.41 5.11
CA GLU A 3 -63.48 32.21 4.30
C GLU A 3 -61.99 32.26 3.95
N ILE A 4 -61.21 31.30 4.53
CA ILE A 4 -59.80 31.11 4.20
C ILE A 4 -59.73 30.28 2.92
N PHE A 5 -59.53 30.93 1.77
CA PHE A 5 -59.24 30.26 0.51
C PHE A 5 -57.87 29.59 0.57
N SER A 6 -57.82 28.28 0.90
CA SER A 6 -56.65 27.45 0.77
C SER A 6 -56.32 27.23 -0.70
N LYS A 7 -55.31 27.96 -1.21
CA LYS A 7 -54.79 27.83 -2.57
C LYS A 7 -54.06 26.49 -2.70
N LYS A 8 -54.76 25.48 -3.18
CA LYS A 8 -54.23 24.13 -3.44
C LYS A 8 -53.11 24.24 -4.49
N ARG A 9 -51.84 24.18 -4.06
CA ARG A 9 -50.69 24.13 -4.96
C ARG A 9 -50.80 22.84 -5.78
N ARG A 10 -50.90 22.94 -7.10
CA ARG A 10 -50.81 21.81 -8.03
C ARG A 10 -49.42 21.20 -7.87
N GLN A 11 -49.33 20.07 -7.22
CA GLN A 11 -48.11 19.27 -7.22
C GLN A 11 -47.93 18.67 -8.62
N LYS A 12 -46.88 19.10 -9.31
CA LYS A 12 -46.48 18.47 -10.57
C LYS A 12 -45.95 17.07 -10.25
N GLY A 13 -46.62 16.05 -10.71
CA GLY A 13 -46.17 14.67 -10.57
C GLY A 13 -44.98 14.40 -11.50
N PHE A 14 -44.05 13.60 -11.07
CA PHE A 14 -42.93 13.09 -11.88
C PHE A 14 -43.43 12.09 -12.91
N THR A 15 -42.91 12.15 -14.11
CA THR A 15 -43.18 11.14 -15.15
C THR A 15 -42.27 9.95 -14.97
N LEU A 16 -42.74 8.76 -15.36
CA LEU A 16 -41.96 7.51 -15.27
C LEU A 16 -40.69 7.61 -16.14
N ILE A 17 -40.76 8.31 -17.29
CA ILE A 17 -39.61 8.48 -18.18
C ILE A 17 -38.53 9.39 -17.57
N GLU A 18 -38.88 10.44 -16.85
CA GLU A 18 -37.93 11.31 -16.16
C GLU A 18 -37.14 10.52 -15.09
N LEU A 19 -37.83 9.65 -14.33
CA LEU A 19 -37.17 8.81 -13.35
C LEU A 19 -36.26 7.77 -14.04
N LEU A 20 -36.70 7.15 -15.13
CA LEU A 20 -35.94 6.12 -15.86
C LEU A 20 -34.65 6.71 -16.45
N VAL A 21 -34.72 7.90 -17.05
CA VAL A 21 -33.53 8.56 -17.62
C VAL A 21 -32.50 8.91 -16.53
N VAL A 22 -32.95 9.40 -15.36
CA VAL A 22 -32.06 9.74 -14.25
C VAL A 22 -31.33 8.52 -13.74
N ILE A 23 -32.01 7.41 -13.49
CA ILE A 23 -31.34 6.18 -13.02
C ILE A 23 -30.39 5.60 -14.07
N ALA A 24 -30.69 5.71 -15.38
CA ALA A 24 -29.81 5.30 -16.44
C ALA A 24 -28.52 6.11 -16.48
N ILE A 25 -28.61 7.44 -16.33
CA ILE A 25 -27.43 8.32 -16.26
C ILE A 25 -26.58 8.02 -15.02
N ILE A 26 -27.22 7.87 -13.84
CA ILE A 26 -26.53 7.52 -12.61
C ILE A 26 -25.82 6.19 -12.75
N GLY A 27 -26.43 5.18 -13.36
CA GLY A 27 -25.83 3.87 -13.61
C GLY A 27 -24.57 3.97 -14.46
N ILE A 28 -24.59 4.75 -15.55
CA ILE A 28 -23.41 4.96 -16.39
C ILE A 28 -22.29 5.67 -15.63
N LEU A 29 -22.62 6.76 -14.93
CA LEU A 29 -21.63 7.52 -14.15
C LEU A 29 -21.01 6.67 -13.03
N ALA A 30 -21.83 5.88 -12.35
CA ALA A 30 -21.38 5.01 -11.26
C ALA A 30 -20.34 3.98 -11.73
N THR A 31 -20.50 3.40 -12.92
CA THR A 31 -19.54 2.42 -13.46
C THR A 31 -18.16 3.04 -13.70
N ILE A 32 -18.10 4.25 -14.26
CA ILE A 32 -16.84 4.96 -14.51
C ILE A 32 -16.12 5.29 -13.18
N VAL A 33 -16.88 5.76 -12.19
CA VAL A 33 -16.34 6.10 -10.87
C VAL A 33 -15.77 4.87 -10.15
N LEU A 34 -16.46 3.74 -10.20
CA LEU A 34 -16.00 2.49 -9.55
C LEU A 34 -14.65 2.01 -10.10
N VAL A 35 -14.44 2.04 -11.41
CA VAL A 35 -13.16 1.65 -12.03
C VAL A 35 -12.03 2.59 -11.59
N SER A 36 -12.26 3.89 -11.63
CA SER A 36 -11.27 4.90 -11.21
C SER A 36 -10.92 4.75 -9.73
N LEU A 37 -11.90 4.47 -8.87
CA LEU A 37 -11.71 4.31 -7.43
C LEU A 37 -10.84 3.11 -7.08
N ASN A 38 -10.97 1.98 -7.77
CA ASN A 38 -10.14 0.80 -7.57
C ASN A 38 -8.67 1.10 -7.87
N THR A 39 -8.38 1.77 -8.98
CA THR A 39 -7.01 2.17 -9.34
C THR A 39 -6.43 3.14 -8.32
N ALA A 40 -7.22 4.10 -7.83
CA ALA A 40 -6.78 5.03 -6.79
C ALA A 40 -6.45 4.31 -5.47
N ARG A 41 -7.26 3.33 -5.08
CA ARG A 41 -7.01 2.52 -3.88
C ARG A 41 -5.73 1.68 -4.00
N GLN A 42 -5.46 1.08 -5.16
CA GLN A 42 -4.21 0.35 -5.41
C GLN A 42 -2.99 1.26 -5.26
N LYS A 43 -3.03 2.45 -5.89
CA LYS A 43 -1.95 3.44 -5.76
C LYS A 43 -1.74 3.88 -4.31
N ALA A 44 -2.81 4.10 -3.56
CA ALA A 44 -2.72 4.48 -2.14
C ALA A 44 -2.05 3.38 -1.29
N ARG A 45 -2.37 2.10 -1.53
CA ARG A 45 -1.69 0.98 -0.86
C ARG A 45 -0.21 0.90 -1.22
N ASP A 46 0.14 1.11 -2.49
CA ASP A 46 1.54 1.11 -2.91
C ASP A 46 2.35 2.25 -2.28
N VAL A 47 1.78 3.47 -2.19
CA VAL A 47 2.42 4.59 -1.49
C VAL A 47 2.66 4.26 -0.01
N ARG A 48 1.70 3.60 0.64
CA ARG A 48 1.88 3.13 2.02
C ARG A 48 3.01 2.11 2.10
N ARG A 49 3.09 1.12 1.22
CA ARG A 49 4.19 0.15 1.15
C ARG A 49 5.55 0.82 1.03
N LEU A 50 5.66 1.81 0.14
CA LEU A 50 6.91 2.58 -0.01
C LEU A 50 7.29 3.36 1.26
N SER A 51 6.31 3.91 1.96
CA SER A 51 6.52 4.58 3.24
C SER A 51 6.97 3.59 4.32
N ASP A 52 6.32 2.45 4.42
CA ASP A 52 6.64 1.41 5.41
C ASP A 52 8.06 0.86 5.21
N ILE A 53 8.45 0.58 3.96
CA ILE A 53 9.83 0.14 3.62
C ILE A 53 10.88 1.19 4.02
N ARG A 54 10.60 2.47 3.80
CA ARG A 54 11.53 3.55 4.22
C ARG A 54 11.63 3.68 5.74
N GLN A 55 10.54 3.48 6.46
CA GLN A 55 10.56 3.48 7.93
C GLN A 55 11.36 2.29 8.47
N LEU A 56 11.21 1.10 7.87
CA LEU A 56 12.02 -0.07 8.21
C LEU A 56 13.50 0.18 7.94
N ALA A 57 13.84 0.77 6.79
CA ALA A 57 15.22 1.13 6.47
C ALA A 57 15.81 2.08 7.53
N LEU A 58 15.08 3.14 7.89
CA LEU A 58 15.53 4.08 8.92
C LEU A 58 15.74 3.39 10.27
N ALA A 59 14.85 2.49 10.68
CA ALA A 59 15.00 1.73 11.92
C ALA A 59 16.22 0.77 11.87
N LEU A 60 16.53 0.21 10.71
CA LEU A 60 17.72 -0.62 10.51
C LEU A 60 19.02 0.21 10.58
N GLU A 61 19.03 1.42 10.02
CA GLU A 61 20.17 2.34 10.16
C GLU A 61 20.41 2.73 11.61
N MET A 62 19.35 3.05 12.37
CA MET A 62 19.47 3.34 13.81
C MET A 62 19.97 2.13 14.59
N TYR A 63 19.54 0.93 14.26
CA TYR A 63 20.04 -0.30 14.84
C TYR A 63 21.53 -0.54 14.50
N TYR A 64 21.92 -0.24 13.27
CA TYR A 64 23.31 -0.35 12.82
C TYR A 64 24.23 0.63 13.57
N ASP A 65 23.78 1.85 13.79
CA ASP A 65 24.53 2.87 14.57
C ASP A 65 24.89 2.37 15.97
N ASP A 66 23.97 1.64 16.61
CA ASP A 66 24.19 1.14 17.98
C ASP A 66 25.01 -0.15 18.03
N THR A 67 24.90 -1.02 17.00
CA THR A 67 25.43 -2.38 17.03
C THR A 67 26.60 -2.61 16.07
N ASN A 68 26.83 -1.72 15.10
CA ASN A 68 27.76 -1.84 13.97
C ASN A 68 27.46 -3.04 13.03
N TYR A 69 26.23 -3.54 13.04
CA TYR A 69 25.75 -4.54 12.08
C TYR A 69 24.24 -4.51 11.97
N TYR A 70 23.70 -4.86 10.80
CA TYR A 70 22.27 -5.08 10.60
C TYR A 70 21.81 -6.41 11.17
N VAL A 71 20.53 -6.54 11.42
CA VAL A 71 19.93 -7.79 11.92
C VAL A 71 20.28 -8.95 10.99
N LYS A 72 20.99 -9.96 11.50
CA LYS A 72 21.52 -11.06 10.69
C LYS A 72 20.43 -12.05 10.31
N ASN A 73 20.34 -12.35 9.02
CA ASN A 73 19.45 -13.37 8.47
C ASN A 73 20.07 -14.04 7.25
N ILE A 74 20.59 -15.24 7.41
CA ILE A 74 21.66 -15.83 6.61
C ILE A 74 21.19 -16.55 5.34
N SER A 75 19.90 -16.83 5.07
CA SER A 75 19.66 -17.77 3.97
C SER A 75 18.35 -17.72 3.22
N THR A 76 17.39 -17.06 3.71
CA THR A 76 16.08 -16.93 3.05
C THR A 76 15.59 -15.49 3.24
N CYS A 77 14.77 -15.01 2.36
CA CYS A 77 14.12 -13.72 2.49
C CYS A 77 12.78 -13.88 3.23
N PRO A 78 12.76 -14.08 4.57
CA PRO A 78 11.52 -14.28 5.32
C PRO A 78 10.75 -12.99 5.47
N SER A 79 9.53 -13.12 5.94
CA SER A 79 8.72 -11.98 6.41
C SER A 79 9.46 -11.24 7.55
N ILE A 80 9.33 -9.92 7.56
CA ILE A 80 9.94 -9.06 8.60
C ILE A 80 9.50 -9.42 10.01
N SER A 81 8.31 -9.97 10.17
CA SER A 81 7.78 -10.42 11.47
C SER A 81 8.63 -11.52 12.11
N THR A 82 9.38 -12.29 11.31
CA THR A 82 10.21 -13.38 11.80
C THR A 82 11.51 -12.88 12.44
N ASN A 83 12.13 -11.83 11.90
CA ASN A 83 13.48 -11.43 12.28
C ASN A 83 13.61 -10.00 12.81
N LEU A 84 12.76 -9.08 12.37
CA LEU A 84 12.90 -7.67 12.73
C LEU A 84 12.20 -7.28 14.04
N GLY A 85 11.67 -8.23 14.79
CA GLY A 85 11.10 -7.97 16.11
C GLY A 85 12.06 -7.30 17.10
N VAL A 86 13.36 -7.45 16.92
CA VAL A 86 14.40 -6.79 17.72
C VAL A 86 14.39 -5.25 17.58
N LEU A 87 13.83 -4.73 16.48
CA LEU A 87 13.70 -3.29 16.28
C LEU A 87 12.61 -2.65 17.14
N VAL A 88 11.70 -3.45 17.69
CA VAL A 88 10.57 -2.99 18.50
C VAL A 88 10.86 -3.23 19.98
N PRO A 89 10.59 -2.28 20.88
CA PRO A 89 10.07 -0.92 20.66
C PRO A 89 11.16 0.15 20.47
N THR A 90 12.42 -0.21 20.51
CA THR A 90 13.55 0.72 20.65
C THR A 90 13.72 1.64 19.43
N TYR A 91 13.69 1.09 18.24
CA TYR A 91 13.97 1.82 16.99
C TYR A 91 12.69 2.15 16.20
N MET A 92 11.61 1.43 16.48
CA MET A 92 10.28 1.73 15.94
C MET A 92 9.18 1.24 16.88
N GLY A 93 8.02 1.89 16.86
CA GLY A 93 6.92 1.54 17.76
C GLY A 93 6.27 0.18 17.50
N ALA A 94 6.19 -0.23 16.24
CA ALA A 94 5.68 -1.53 15.82
C ALA A 94 6.16 -1.83 14.40
N LEU A 95 6.29 -3.12 14.05
CA LEU A 95 6.56 -3.51 12.67
C LEU A 95 5.34 -3.19 11.80
N PRO A 96 5.52 -2.59 10.61
CA PRO A 96 4.42 -2.33 9.70
C PRO A 96 3.89 -3.63 9.12
N SER A 97 2.60 -3.65 8.80
CA SER A 97 1.95 -4.73 8.06
C SER A 97 1.47 -4.26 6.70
N ASP A 98 1.59 -5.11 5.69
CA ASP A 98 1.10 -4.82 4.34
C ASP A 98 -0.40 -4.46 4.36
N PRO A 99 -0.84 -3.42 3.64
CA PRO A 99 -2.25 -3.04 3.58
C PRO A 99 -3.13 -3.97 2.73
N GLY A 100 -2.55 -5.02 2.17
CA GLY A 100 -3.22 -6.07 1.40
C GLY A 100 -2.98 -7.45 2.00
N SER A 101 -2.69 -8.43 1.15
CA SER A 101 -2.47 -9.84 1.52
C SER A 101 -1.01 -10.29 1.41
N ASN A 102 -0.09 -9.38 1.07
CA ASN A 102 1.34 -9.67 0.99
C ASN A 102 2.03 -9.41 2.33
N ASP A 103 3.31 -9.69 2.38
CA ASP A 103 4.20 -9.35 3.49
C ASP A 103 5.34 -8.46 3.01
N TYR A 104 6.05 -7.86 3.97
CA TYR A 104 7.36 -7.27 3.73
C TYR A 104 8.42 -8.30 4.06
N TYR A 105 9.51 -8.27 3.32
CA TYR A 105 10.57 -9.28 3.39
C TYR A 105 11.92 -8.62 3.65
N TYR A 106 12.78 -9.35 4.36
CA TYR A 106 14.09 -8.88 4.75
C TYR A 106 15.12 -9.99 4.58
N GLY A 107 16.26 -9.64 4.01
CA GLY A 107 17.45 -10.50 3.93
C GLY A 107 18.71 -9.71 4.20
N SER A 108 19.69 -10.29 4.85
CA SER A 108 21.00 -9.67 5.10
C SER A 108 22.13 -10.62 4.78
N ASP A 109 23.35 -10.08 4.64
CA ASP A 109 24.55 -10.90 4.58
C ASP A 109 24.87 -11.54 5.93
N ALA A 110 25.77 -12.52 5.92
CA ALA A 110 26.16 -13.26 7.12
C ALA A 110 26.86 -12.38 8.18
N ASN A 111 27.52 -11.31 7.75
CA ASN A 111 28.24 -10.40 8.63
C ASN A 111 27.35 -9.26 9.16
N GLY A 112 26.18 -9.05 8.54
CA GLY A 112 25.29 -7.93 8.86
C GLY A 112 25.83 -6.58 8.35
N GLN A 113 26.56 -6.58 7.24
CA GLN A 113 27.09 -5.35 6.66
C GLN A 113 26.23 -4.82 5.49
N ASP A 114 25.30 -5.62 5.04
CA ASP A 114 24.40 -5.26 3.94
C ASP A 114 23.04 -5.94 4.13
N TYR A 115 21.97 -5.36 3.58
CA TYR A 115 20.63 -5.93 3.63
C TYR A 115 19.83 -5.65 2.35
N VAL A 116 18.76 -6.38 2.19
CA VAL A 116 17.71 -6.09 1.20
C VAL A 116 16.36 -6.08 1.92
N LEU A 117 15.60 -5.00 1.77
CA LEU A 117 14.19 -4.94 2.10
C LEU A 117 13.36 -5.05 0.82
N ARG A 118 12.31 -5.85 0.83
CA ARG A 118 11.44 -6.10 -0.31
C ARG A 118 9.97 -5.92 0.04
N ALA A 119 9.23 -5.22 -0.82
CA ALA A 119 7.77 -5.17 -0.86
C ALA A 119 7.24 -5.57 -2.23
N ILE A 120 6.04 -6.14 -2.30
CA ILE A 120 5.36 -6.47 -3.56
C ILE A 120 4.29 -5.42 -3.80
N LEU A 121 4.42 -4.66 -4.90
CA LEU A 121 3.48 -3.61 -5.29
C LEU A 121 2.34 -4.17 -6.14
N GLU A 122 1.25 -3.44 -6.24
CA GLU A 122 0.13 -3.74 -7.15
C GLU A 122 0.31 -3.11 -8.53
N ASN A 123 1.03 -1.97 -8.58
CA ASN A 123 1.36 -1.24 -9.80
C ASN A 123 2.84 -1.38 -10.17
N ALA A 124 3.26 -0.68 -11.20
CA ALA A 124 4.65 -0.66 -11.64
C ALA A 124 5.58 -0.08 -10.55
N VAL A 125 6.76 -0.67 -10.45
CA VAL A 125 7.79 -0.24 -9.51
C VAL A 125 8.33 1.13 -9.89
N PRO A 126 8.40 2.09 -8.95
CA PRO A 126 8.97 3.41 -9.23
C PRO A 126 10.48 3.33 -9.50
N ALA A 127 11.00 4.36 -10.17
CA ALA A 127 12.43 4.52 -10.37
C ALA A 127 13.17 4.62 -9.02
N GLY A 128 14.40 4.08 -8.96
CA GLY A 128 15.20 4.05 -7.74
C GLY A 128 15.04 2.78 -6.90
N SER A 129 14.22 1.82 -7.34
CA SER A 129 14.24 0.49 -6.75
C SER A 129 15.53 -0.24 -7.09
N TYR A 130 16.12 -0.91 -6.10
CA TYR A 130 17.19 -1.87 -6.37
C TYR A 130 16.62 -3.05 -7.19
N THR A 131 17.30 -3.41 -8.26
CA THR A 131 16.92 -4.56 -9.08
C THR A 131 18.10 -5.52 -9.19
N SER A 132 17.84 -6.79 -8.94
CA SER A 132 18.80 -7.88 -9.12
C SER A 132 18.12 -9.01 -9.89
N GLY A 133 18.71 -9.43 -10.98
CA GLY A 133 18.23 -10.62 -11.73
C GLY A 133 18.49 -11.93 -10.99
N THR A 134 19.29 -11.91 -9.92
CA THR A 134 19.61 -13.04 -9.04
C THR A 134 19.21 -12.72 -7.60
N ALA A 135 18.95 -13.76 -6.81
CA ALA A 135 18.64 -13.60 -5.40
C ALA A 135 19.83 -12.96 -4.65
N THR A 136 19.58 -11.87 -3.95
CA THR A 136 20.53 -11.24 -3.04
C THR A 136 20.04 -11.50 -1.61
N TYR A 137 20.84 -12.16 -0.81
CA TYR A 137 20.47 -12.59 0.55
C TYR A 137 19.13 -13.34 0.62
N GLY A 138 18.86 -14.18 -0.41
CA GLY A 138 17.62 -14.91 -0.54
C GLY A 138 16.45 -14.10 -1.11
N CYS A 139 16.53 -12.77 -1.18
CA CYS A 139 15.54 -11.91 -1.81
C CYS A 139 15.77 -11.79 -3.31
N VAL A 140 14.75 -12.08 -4.10
CA VAL A 140 14.72 -11.77 -5.54
C VAL A 140 14.09 -10.41 -5.72
N CYS A 141 14.70 -9.55 -6.54
CA CYS A 141 14.27 -8.17 -6.76
C CYS A 141 14.10 -7.91 -8.26
N VAL A 142 12.96 -8.28 -8.81
CA VAL A 142 12.64 -8.14 -10.23
C VAL A 142 11.52 -7.12 -10.41
N ALA A 143 11.83 -5.98 -11.04
CA ALA A 143 10.84 -4.92 -11.27
C ALA A 143 9.63 -5.39 -12.10
N ALA A 144 9.85 -6.33 -13.04
CA ALA A 144 8.77 -6.92 -13.84
C ALA A 144 7.77 -7.71 -12.97
N SER A 145 8.19 -8.25 -11.83
CA SER A 145 7.35 -8.94 -10.84
C SER A 145 6.75 -7.98 -9.80
N LYS A 146 6.85 -6.67 -10.03
CA LYS A 146 6.38 -5.60 -9.12
C LYS A 146 7.05 -5.60 -7.75
N GLU A 147 8.26 -6.13 -7.66
CA GLU A 147 9.06 -6.18 -6.45
C GLU A 147 9.86 -4.88 -6.29
N TYR A 148 9.50 -4.11 -5.26
CA TYR A 148 10.24 -2.93 -4.85
C TYR A 148 11.25 -3.33 -3.78
N CYS A 149 12.52 -3.09 -4.06
CA CYS A 149 13.61 -3.39 -3.14
C CYS A 149 14.47 -2.16 -2.88
N ILE A 150 14.98 -2.09 -1.65
CA ILE A 150 16.03 -1.12 -1.29
C ILE A 150 17.18 -1.82 -0.56
N ARG A 151 18.34 -1.19 -0.59
CA ARG A 151 19.57 -1.55 0.12
C ARG A 151 20.12 -0.31 0.83
N PRO A 152 21.03 -0.45 1.81
CA PRO A 152 21.73 0.66 2.42
C PRO A 152 22.53 1.50 1.44
#